data_8e40c061223b391d0f33098e68da33d8
#
_entry.id   8e40c061223b391d0f33098e68da33d8
#
_cell.length_a   1.000
_cell.length_b   1.000
_cell.length_c   1.000
_cell.angle_alpha   90.00
_cell.angle_beta   90.00
_cell.angle_gamma   90.00
#
_symmetry.space_group_name_H-M   'P 1'
#
loop_
_entity.id
_entity.type
_entity.pdbx_description
1 polymer ?
#
loop_
_entity_poly.entity_id
_entity_poly.type
_entity_poly.pdbx_seq_one_letter_code
_entity_poly.pdbx_strand_id
1 'polypeptide(L)'
;MDFEKLDLTELDKDLSEEQRKEWNAIYASYRSGSILTGRIAGMDTTAVTLRNPETGEPERKEINCLVVIGYRVKVLIPEQEIWFDENTKRPSHVLRSMAGAVIDYVINGIDREGECCTASRRMALAIRRRSFLRLTPESGRKVTASILAVGRTHLLCSVGGFDMTLSQRDLSYAMIADLRERYRPGESHTAIIKAYDGEIAQLRISIKEAEPHPFDGADTRHPLRSRRSSVITGKYKGGVFCKLEENLDCLCTYSPNQYDEDFHIGDQVIVAISKFNYTKKLIYGKIVAKW
;
A
#
# COMPACT_ATOMS: atom_id res chain seq x y z
N MET A 1 -21.45 -43.85 2.68
CA MET A 1 -20.34 -43.21 3.41
C MET A 1 -20.99 -42.40 4.52
N ASP A 2 -20.95 -42.92 5.72
CA ASP A 2 -21.41 -42.16 6.88
C ASP A 2 -20.42 -41.05 7.12
N PHE A 3 -20.89 -39.81 6.96
CA PHE A 3 -20.13 -38.66 7.44
C PHE A 3 -20.23 -38.71 8.97
N GLU A 4 -19.20 -39.22 9.63
CA GLU A 4 -19.02 -39.01 11.08
C GLU A 4 -19.15 -37.48 11.31
N LYS A 5 -20.18 -37.11 12.08
CA LYS A 5 -20.31 -35.77 12.58
C LYS A 5 -19.09 -35.48 13.44
N LEU A 6 -18.11 -34.74 12.91
CA LEU A 6 -17.00 -34.25 13.71
C LEU A 6 -17.59 -33.52 14.91
N ASP A 7 -17.41 -34.10 16.10
CA ASP A 7 -17.86 -33.48 17.35
C ASP A 7 -16.86 -32.35 17.69
N LEU A 8 -17.16 -31.13 17.21
CA LEU A 8 -16.35 -29.94 17.46
C LEU A 8 -16.19 -29.67 18.96
N THR A 9 -17.10 -30.15 19.79
CA THR A 9 -17.06 -29.98 21.26
C THR A 9 -15.94 -30.80 21.90
N GLU A 10 -15.59 -31.97 21.35
CA GLU A 10 -14.44 -32.73 21.83
C GLU A 10 -13.10 -32.10 21.43
N LEU A 11 -12.99 -31.59 20.21
CA LEU A 11 -11.78 -30.96 19.71
C LEU A 11 -11.46 -29.61 20.41
N ASP A 12 -12.45 -28.99 21.02
CA ASP A 12 -12.33 -27.70 21.67
C ASP A 12 -12.15 -27.74 23.19
N LYS A 13 -12.14 -28.92 23.81
CA LYS A 13 -12.07 -29.04 25.28
C LYS A 13 -10.79 -28.51 25.90
N ASP A 14 -9.66 -28.63 25.17
CA ASP A 14 -8.33 -28.27 25.68
C ASP A 14 -7.83 -26.92 25.16
N LEU A 15 -8.68 -26.15 24.43
CA LEU A 15 -8.28 -24.84 23.87
C LEU A 15 -8.41 -23.70 24.86
N SER A 16 -7.45 -22.78 24.80
CA SER A 16 -7.58 -21.48 25.49
C SER A 16 -8.74 -20.67 24.93
N GLU A 17 -9.16 -19.63 25.63
CA GLU A 17 -10.26 -18.78 25.19
C GLU A 17 -9.90 -18.05 23.87
N GLU A 18 -8.64 -17.64 23.71
CA GLU A 18 -8.12 -16.99 22.49
C GLU A 18 -8.13 -17.96 21.31
N GLN A 19 -7.71 -19.22 21.52
CA GLN A 19 -7.74 -20.26 20.49
C GLN A 19 -9.17 -20.56 20.04
N ARG A 20 -10.12 -20.65 20.99
CA ARG A 20 -11.53 -20.83 20.65
C ARG A 20 -12.10 -19.68 19.83
N LYS A 21 -11.76 -18.43 20.19
CA LYS A 21 -12.16 -17.24 19.41
C LYS A 21 -11.60 -17.29 17.99
N GLU A 22 -10.32 -17.63 17.84
CA GLU A 22 -9.67 -17.77 16.53
C GLU A 22 -10.37 -18.83 15.67
N TRP A 23 -10.58 -20.06 16.21
CA TRP A 23 -11.25 -21.11 15.46
C TRP A 23 -12.70 -20.79 15.14
N ASN A 24 -13.44 -20.18 16.05
CA ASN A 24 -14.81 -19.75 15.78
C ASN A 24 -14.89 -18.74 14.63
N ALA A 25 -13.95 -17.81 14.58
CA ALA A 25 -13.86 -16.86 13.46
C ALA A 25 -13.52 -17.55 12.13
N ILE A 26 -12.60 -18.53 12.15
CA ILE A 26 -12.24 -19.36 10.99
C ILE A 26 -13.44 -20.16 10.50
N TYR A 27 -14.15 -20.87 11.40
CA TYR A 27 -15.35 -21.63 11.03
C TYR A 27 -16.48 -20.72 10.51
N ALA A 28 -16.68 -19.56 11.12
CA ALA A 28 -17.66 -18.59 10.65
C ALA A 28 -17.32 -18.13 9.22
N SER A 29 -16.06 -17.79 8.95
CA SER A 29 -15.59 -17.40 7.60
C SER A 29 -15.81 -18.54 6.60
N TYR A 30 -15.41 -19.76 6.93
CA TYR A 30 -15.54 -20.93 6.07
C TYR A 30 -17.00 -21.22 5.69
N ARG A 31 -17.93 -21.14 6.67
CA ARG A 31 -19.35 -21.45 6.45
C ARG A 31 -20.13 -20.33 5.74
N SER A 32 -19.87 -19.07 6.10
CA SER A 32 -20.66 -17.93 5.63
C SER A 32 -19.98 -17.12 4.54
N GLY A 33 -18.70 -17.38 4.24
CA GLY A 33 -17.90 -16.52 3.35
C GLY A 33 -17.62 -15.16 3.96
N SER A 34 -17.71 -15.01 5.29
CA SER A 34 -17.40 -13.73 5.94
C SER A 34 -15.91 -13.41 5.84
N ILE A 35 -15.63 -12.12 5.66
CA ILE A 35 -14.26 -11.62 5.52
C ILE A 35 -13.57 -11.63 6.87
N LEU A 36 -12.38 -12.21 6.91
CA LEU A 36 -11.39 -12.03 7.97
C LEU A 36 -10.33 -11.05 7.51
N THR A 37 -9.71 -10.36 8.45
CA THR A 37 -8.62 -9.42 8.20
C THR A 37 -7.41 -9.85 9.01
N GLY A 38 -6.23 -9.86 8.41
CA GLY A 38 -5.00 -10.23 9.10
C GLY A 38 -3.76 -9.61 8.48
N ARG A 39 -2.68 -9.63 9.26
CA ARG A 39 -1.37 -9.14 8.84
C ARG A 39 -0.56 -10.26 8.21
N ILE A 40 0.04 -9.98 7.06
CA ILE A 40 0.94 -10.92 6.38
C ILE A 40 2.23 -11.04 7.21
N ALA A 41 2.52 -12.25 7.68
CA ALA A 41 3.77 -12.58 8.37
C ALA A 41 4.94 -12.72 7.38
N GLY A 42 4.66 -13.25 6.18
CA GLY A 42 5.65 -13.44 5.14
C GLY A 42 5.12 -14.26 3.97
N MET A 43 6.04 -14.79 3.18
CA MET A 43 5.76 -15.71 2.08
C MET A 43 6.44 -17.06 2.37
N ASP A 44 5.73 -18.13 2.12
CA ASP A 44 6.22 -19.51 2.24
C ASP A 44 5.99 -20.25 0.91
N THR A 45 6.77 -21.27 0.64
CA THR A 45 6.59 -22.17 -0.51
C THR A 45 6.12 -23.51 -0.01
N THR A 46 4.91 -23.87 -0.37
CA THR A 46 4.28 -25.13 0.07
C THR A 46 4.16 -26.10 -1.10
N ALA A 47 4.56 -27.34 -0.90
CA ALA A 47 4.38 -28.39 -1.88
C ALA A 47 2.94 -28.91 -1.79
N VAL A 48 2.18 -28.76 -2.87
CA VAL A 48 0.81 -29.24 -2.97
C VAL A 48 0.75 -30.32 -4.04
N THR A 49 0.05 -31.42 -3.74
CA THR A 49 -0.23 -32.44 -4.72
C THR A 49 -1.51 -32.10 -5.46
N LEU A 50 -1.37 -31.69 -6.72
CA LEU A 50 -2.49 -31.36 -7.62
C LEU A 50 -2.72 -32.54 -8.57
N ARG A 51 -3.98 -32.81 -8.92
CA ARG A 51 -4.26 -33.72 -10.04
C ARG A 51 -4.04 -32.99 -11.34
N ASN A 52 -3.17 -33.51 -12.19
CA ASN A 52 -2.97 -33.00 -13.54
C ASN A 52 -4.31 -33.10 -14.31
N PRO A 53 -4.85 -32.00 -14.85
CA PRO A 53 -6.14 -32.01 -15.53
C PRO A 53 -6.14 -32.86 -16.82
N GLU A 54 -4.96 -33.09 -17.43
CA GLU A 54 -4.84 -33.86 -18.70
C GLU A 54 -4.59 -35.35 -18.46
N THR A 55 -3.81 -35.72 -17.45
CA THR A 55 -3.43 -37.12 -17.19
C THR A 55 -4.17 -37.74 -16.02
N GLY A 56 -4.78 -36.94 -15.14
CA GLY A 56 -5.43 -37.39 -13.91
C GLY A 56 -4.48 -37.87 -12.81
N GLU A 57 -3.15 -37.86 -13.07
CA GLU A 57 -2.13 -38.29 -12.12
C GLU A 57 -1.81 -37.21 -11.06
N PRO A 58 -1.44 -37.62 -9.84
CA PRO A 58 -1.04 -36.67 -8.82
C PRO A 58 0.35 -36.08 -9.14
N GLU A 59 0.40 -34.79 -9.39
CA GLU A 59 1.63 -34.02 -9.60
C GLU A 59 1.95 -33.16 -8.37
N ARG A 60 3.17 -33.30 -7.85
CA ARG A 60 3.63 -32.45 -6.74
C ARG A 60 4.17 -31.14 -7.29
N LYS A 61 3.48 -30.05 -6.96
CA LYS A 61 3.85 -28.70 -7.40
C LYS A 61 4.13 -27.81 -6.20
N GLU A 62 5.24 -27.06 -6.28
CA GLU A 62 5.52 -26.00 -5.32
C GLU A 62 4.73 -24.75 -5.64
N ILE A 63 4.01 -24.24 -4.66
CA ILE A 63 3.17 -23.04 -4.78
C ILE A 63 3.62 -22.03 -3.74
N ASN A 64 3.83 -20.80 -4.17
CA ASN A 64 4.05 -19.67 -3.28
C ASN A 64 2.75 -19.31 -2.56
N CYS A 65 2.81 -19.14 -1.26
CA CYS A 65 1.68 -18.74 -0.43
C CYS A 65 2.04 -17.52 0.41
N LEU A 66 1.14 -16.56 0.54
CA LEU A 66 1.21 -15.58 1.61
C LEU A 66 0.78 -16.27 2.92
N VAL A 67 1.49 -15.96 3.99
CA VAL A 67 1.24 -16.53 5.32
C VAL A 67 0.66 -15.43 6.19
N VAL A 68 -0.51 -15.69 6.76
CA VAL A 68 -1.12 -14.85 7.79
C VAL A 68 -1.23 -15.68 9.07
N ILE A 69 -0.83 -15.11 10.19
CA ILE A 69 -0.95 -15.72 11.51
C ILE A 69 -1.71 -14.74 12.40
N GLY A 70 -2.90 -15.13 12.83
CA GLY A 70 -3.71 -14.36 13.75
C GLY A 70 -3.17 -14.48 15.18
N TYR A 71 -3.35 -15.64 15.76
CA TYR A 71 -2.82 -16.00 17.06
C TYR A 71 -1.94 -17.28 16.98
N ARG A 72 -2.51 -18.39 16.51
CA ARG A 72 -1.80 -19.68 16.40
C ARG A 72 -1.97 -20.35 15.05
N VAL A 73 -3.15 -20.25 14.46
CA VAL A 73 -3.47 -20.93 13.20
C VAL A 73 -2.76 -20.28 12.02
N LYS A 74 -2.05 -21.10 11.24
CA LYS A 74 -1.37 -20.65 10.02
C LYS A 74 -2.38 -20.61 8.87
N VAL A 75 -2.64 -19.41 8.33
CA VAL A 75 -3.49 -19.23 7.15
C VAL A 75 -2.62 -19.05 5.92
N LEU A 76 -2.78 -19.95 4.95
CA LEU A 76 -2.05 -19.95 3.68
C LEU A 76 -2.95 -19.39 2.56
N ILE A 77 -2.48 -18.37 1.87
CA ILE A 77 -3.16 -17.81 0.69
C ILE A 77 -2.31 -18.10 -0.53
N PRO A 78 -2.69 -19.09 -1.36
CA PRO A 78 -1.94 -19.44 -2.56
C PRO A 78 -1.87 -18.28 -3.55
N GLU A 79 -0.79 -18.22 -4.33
CA GLU A 79 -0.55 -17.13 -5.30
C GLU A 79 -1.73 -16.92 -6.26
N GLN A 80 -2.43 -17.99 -6.66
CA GLN A 80 -3.61 -17.93 -7.54
C GLN A 80 -4.82 -17.26 -6.86
N GLU A 81 -4.85 -17.24 -5.53
CA GLU A 81 -5.94 -16.68 -4.73
C GLU A 81 -5.64 -15.29 -4.17
N ILE A 82 -4.50 -14.67 -4.56
CA ILE A 82 -4.09 -13.36 -4.06
C ILE A 82 -4.72 -12.22 -4.86
N TRP A 83 -4.68 -12.31 -6.19
CA TRP A 83 -5.11 -11.24 -7.08
C TRP A 83 -6.55 -11.47 -7.58
N PHE A 84 -7.26 -10.36 -7.81
CA PHE A 84 -8.65 -10.45 -8.27
C PHE A 84 -8.76 -11.07 -9.67
N ASP A 85 -7.82 -10.75 -10.56
CA ASP A 85 -7.78 -11.15 -11.96
C ASP A 85 -6.42 -11.79 -12.27
N GLU A 86 -6.39 -12.83 -13.07
CA GLU A 86 -5.16 -13.50 -13.50
C GLU A 86 -4.24 -12.56 -14.30
N ASN A 87 -4.80 -11.62 -15.06
CA ASN A 87 -4.06 -10.60 -15.79
C ASN A 87 -3.36 -9.59 -14.87
N THR A 88 -3.75 -9.53 -13.57
CA THR A 88 -3.10 -8.68 -12.58
C THR A 88 -2.01 -9.39 -11.79
N LYS A 89 -1.66 -10.62 -12.16
CA LYS A 89 -0.59 -11.39 -11.52
C LYS A 89 0.72 -10.59 -11.48
N ARG A 90 1.32 -10.53 -10.32
CA ARG A 90 2.53 -9.74 -10.07
C ARG A 90 3.72 -10.66 -9.78
N PRO A 91 4.96 -10.20 -10.07
CA PRO A 91 6.15 -10.99 -9.79
C PRO A 91 6.27 -11.37 -8.31
N SER A 92 6.89 -12.51 -8.01
CA SER A 92 7.01 -13.06 -6.64
C SER A 92 7.74 -12.12 -5.66
N HIS A 93 8.62 -11.22 -6.17
CA HIS A 93 9.26 -10.24 -5.30
C HIS A 93 8.27 -9.22 -4.71
N VAL A 94 7.15 -8.94 -5.39
CA VAL A 94 6.07 -8.08 -4.87
C VAL A 94 5.40 -8.77 -3.68
N LEU A 95 5.16 -10.09 -3.76
CA LEU A 95 4.57 -10.87 -2.67
C LEU A 95 5.45 -10.83 -1.42
N ARG A 96 6.77 -10.96 -1.59
CA ARG A 96 7.73 -10.83 -0.47
C ARG A 96 7.69 -9.43 0.16
N SER A 97 7.50 -8.39 -0.66
CA SER A 97 7.40 -7.00 -0.18
C SER A 97 6.08 -6.70 0.55
N MET A 98 5.10 -7.61 0.51
CA MET A 98 3.83 -7.48 1.21
C MET A 98 3.91 -7.89 2.70
N ALA A 99 5.04 -8.40 3.18
CA ALA A 99 5.22 -8.70 4.60
C ALA A 99 4.90 -7.47 5.46
N GLY A 100 4.06 -7.65 6.48
CA GLY A 100 3.54 -6.56 7.31
C GLY A 100 2.26 -5.90 6.79
N ALA A 101 1.86 -6.13 5.55
CA ALA A 101 0.60 -5.61 5.02
C ALA A 101 -0.62 -6.25 5.72
N VAL A 102 -1.68 -5.47 5.87
CA VAL A 102 -2.96 -5.94 6.36
C VAL A 102 -3.86 -6.22 5.16
N ILE A 103 -4.40 -7.43 5.09
CA ILE A 103 -5.24 -7.88 3.99
C ILE A 103 -6.53 -8.54 4.48
N ASP A 104 -7.53 -8.48 3.63
CA ASP A 104 -8.79 -9.20 3.79
C ASP A 104 -8.72 -10.55 3.06
N TYR A 105 -9.31 -11.59 3.65
CA TYR A 105 -9.39 -12.92 3.06
C TYR A 105 -10.63 -13.68 3.55
N VAL A 106 -10.98 -14.75 2.85
CA VAL A 106 -12.06 -15.68 3.21
C VAL A 106 -11.48 -17.08 3.28
N ILE A 107 -11.78 -17.80 4.34
CA ILE A 107 -11.33 -19.18 4.50
C ILE A 107 -12.06 -20.09 3.50
N ASN A 108 -11.32 -20.92 2.76
CA ASN A 108 -11.84 -21.88 1.80
C ASN A 108 -11.42 -23.33 2.07
N GLY A 109 -10.55 -23.58 3.06
CA GLY A 109 -10.17 -24.90 3.50
C GLY A 109 -9.63 -24.88 4.93
N ILE A 110 -9.89 -25.93 5.69
CA ILE A 110 -9.48 -26.09 7.09
C ILE A 110 -8.79 -27.42 7.25
N ASP A 111 -7.59 -27.40 7.80
CA ASP A 111 -6.86 -28.52 8.33
C ASP A 111 -6.73 -28.34 9.84
N ARG A 112 -7.58 -29.03 10.60
CA ARG A 112 -7.65 -28.91 12.06
C ARG A 112 -6.45 -29.58 12.74
N GLU A 113 -6.00 -30.71 12.21
CA GLU A 113 -4.89 -31.47 12.77
C GLU A 113 -3.56 -30.77 12.57
N GLY A 114 -3.36 -30.19 11.39
CA GLY A 114 -2.19 -29.38 11.05
C GLY A 114 -2.23 -27.96 11.59
N GLU A 115 -3.28 -27.53 12.31
CA GLU A 115 -3.49 -26.13 12.73
C GLU A 115 -3.28 -25.12 11.58
N CYS A 116 -3.76 -25.50 10.40
CA CYS A 116 -3.55 -24.76 9.17
C CYS A 116 -4.87 -24.58 8.41
N CYS A 117 -4.98 -23.45 7.70
CA CYS A 117 -6.11 -23.14 6.85
C CYS A 117 -5.64 -22.65 5.49
N THR A 118 -6.44 -22.88 4.45
CA THR A 118 -6.29 -22.20 3.18
C THR A 118 -7.32 -21.10 3.06
N ALA A 119 -6.95 -20.00 2.38
CA ALA A 119 -7.83 -18.86 2.21
C ALA A 119 -7.69 -18.23 0.83
N SER A 120 -8.69 -17.43 0.47
CA SER A 120 -8.75 -16.66 -0.77
C SER A 120 -8.89 -15.18 -0.49
N ARG A 121 -7.88 -14.41 -0.88
CA ARG A 121 -7.97 -12.96 -0.92
C ARG A 121 -8.86 -12.51 -2.07
N ARG A 122 -8.84 -13.20 -3.19
CA ARG A 122 -9.67 -12.92 -4.38
C ARG A 122 -11.16 -12.89 -4.04
N MET A 123 -11.64 -13.85 -3.21
CA MET A 123 -13.03 -13.86 -2.75
C MET A 123 -13.34 -12.63 -1.88
N ALA A 124 -12.47 -12.27 -0.97
CA ALA A 124 -12.64 -11.07 -0.14
C ALA A 124 -12.67 -9.79 -0.98
N LEU A 125 -11.76 -9.67 -1.97
CA LEU A 125 -11.74 -8.54 -2.91
C LEU A 125 -13.05 -8.42 -3.69
N ALA A 126 -13.63 -9.55 -4.14
CA ALA A 126 -14.93 -9.55 -4.84
C ALA A 126 -16.05 -8.99 -3.96
N ILE A 127 -16.10 -9.39 -2.69
CA ILE A 127 -17.10 -8.90 -1.73
C ILE A 127 -16.88 -7.40 -1.46
N ARG A 128 -15.62 -6.98 -1.23
CA ARG A 128 -15.28 -5.57 -1.00
C ARG A 128 -15.63 -4.70 -2.20
N ARG A 129 -15.29 -5.12 -3.43
CA ARG A 129 -15.65 -4.40 -4.67
C ARG A 129 -17.16 -4.22 -4.80
N ARG A 130 -17.94 -5.29 -4.59
CA ARG A 130 -19.40 -5.21 -4.65
C ARG A 130 -19.95 -4.20 -3.64
N SER A 131 -19.42 -4.20 -2.42
CA SER A 131 -19.84 -3.24 -1.38
C SER A 131 -19.40 -1.81 -1.71
N PHE A 132 -18.20 -1.63 -2.22
CA PHE A 132 -17.66 -0.32 -2.61
C PHE A 132 -18.43 0.31 -3.76
N LEU A 133 -18.77 -0.47 -4.79
CA LEU A 133 -19.50 0.00 -5.97
C LEU A 133 -20.96 0.38 -5.66
N ARG A 134 -21.59 -0.24 -4.66
CA ARG A 134 -22.92 0.17 -4.19
C ARG A 134 -22.95 1.62 -3.65
N LEU A 135 -21.80 2.12 -3.21
CA LEU A 135 -21.66 3.47 -2.67
C LEU A 135 -21.30 4.52 -3.73
N THR A 136 -21.36 4.18 -5.02
CA THR A 136 -20.99 5.04 -6.17
C THR A 136 -19.66 5.78 -5.95
N PRO A 137 -18.57 5.33 -6.58
CA PRO A 137 -17.24 5.94 -6.43
C PRO A 137 -17.14 7.25 -7.22
N GLU A 138 -17.63 8.34 -6.64
CA GLU A 138 -17.61 9.68 -7.24
C GLU A 138 -16.25 10.35 -7.06
N SER A 139 -15.86 11.16 -8.07
CA SER A 139 -14.65 11.99 -8.00
C SER A 139 -14.73 12.97 -6.82
N GLY A 140 -13.62 13.16 -6.11
CA GLY A 140 -13.53 14.02 -4.92
C GLY A 140 -13.89 13.31 -3.60
N ARG A 141 -14.46 12.10 -3.63
CA ARG A 141 -14.78 11.35 -2.43
C ARG A 141 -13.51 10.86 -1.71
N LYS A 142 -13.46 11.05 -0.39
CA LYS A 142 -12.38 10.51 0.46
C LYS A 142 -12.59 9.02 0.71
N VAL A 143 -11.51 8.26 0.60
CA VAL A 143 -11.45 6.82 0.82
C VAL A 143 -10.18 6.46 1.57
N THR A 144 -10.15 5.26 2.17
CA THR A 144 -8.96 4.73 2.84
C THR A 144 -8.20 3.85 1.86
N ALA A 145 -6.91 4.16 1.64
CA ALA A 145 -5.97 3.36 0.87
C ALA A 145 -5.06 2.59 1.83
N SER A 146 -5.13 1.26 1.80
CA SER A 146 -4.27 0.38 2.59
C SER A 146 -3.03 0.01 1.79
N ILE A 147 -1.83 0.27 2.32
CA ILE A 147 -0.56 0.00 1.64
C ILE A 147 -0.24 -1.49 1.74
N LEU A 148 -0.05 -2.13 0.59
CA LEU A 148 0.27 -3.55 0.46
C LEU A 148 1.77 -3.80 0.29
N ALA A 149 2.44 -3.02 -0.55
CA ALA A 149 3.87 -3.16 -0.81
C ALA A 149 4.47 -1.80 -1.19
N VAL A 150 5.74 -1.58 -0.85
CA VAL A 150 6.44 -0.33 -1.13
C VAL A 150 7.73 -0.62 -1.89
N GLY A 151 7.83 -0.07 -3.10
CA GLY A 151 9.06 -0.01 -3.88
C GLY A 151 9.74 1.36 -3.75
N ARG A 152 10.82 1.55 -4.47
CA ARG A 152 11.57 2.82 -4.45
C ARG A 152 10.77 3.99 -5.03
N THR A 153 10.09 3.77 -6.15
CA THR A 153 9.39 4.84 -6.93
C THR A 153 7.88 4.66 -7.02
N HIS A 154 7.38 3.50 -6.65
CA HIS A 154 5.97 3.13 -6.70
C HIS A 154 5.59 2.35 -5.45
N LEU A 155 4.33 2.44 -5.06
CA LEU A 155 3.74 1.57 -4.05
C LEU A 155 2.48 0.91 -4.59
N LEU A 156 2.17 -0.24 -4.00
CA LEU A 156 0.93 -0.97 -4.23
C LEU A 156 -0.01 -0.72 -3.06
N CYS A 157 -1.24 -0.32 -3.35
CA CYS A 157 -2.28 -0.16 -2.34
C CYS A 157 -3.59 -0.80 -2.77
N SER A 158 -4.48 -1.00 -1.80
CA SER A 158 -5.84 -1.50 -1.99
C SER A 158 -6.87 -0.50 -1.49
N VAL A 159 -7.92 -0.26 -2.27
CA VAL A 159 -9.05 0.61 -1.93
C VAL A 159 -10.34 -0.07 -2.34
N GLY A 160 -11.22 -0.38 -1.37
CA GLY A 160 -12.52 -0.97 -1.66
C GLY A 160 -12.47 -2.27 -2.47
N GLY A 161 -11.36 -3.04 -2.34
CA GLY A 161 -11.12 -4.27 -3.11
C GLY A 161 -10.42 -4.06 -4.47
N PHE A 162 -10.06 -2.84 -4.83
CA PHE A 162 -9.28 -2.53 -6.03
C PHE A 162 -7.81 -2.37 -5.65
N ASP A 163 -6.95 -3.20 -6.25
CA ASP A 163 -5.50 -3.09 -6.10
C ASP A 163 -4.92 -2.22 -7.20
N MET A 164 -4.12 -1.22 -6.83
CA MET A 164 -3.53 -0.29 -7.77
C MET A 164 -2.13 0.11 -7.39
N THR A 165 -1.33 0.44 -8.39
CA THR A 165 0.00 0.98 -8.21
C THR A 165 -0.06 2.50 -8.29
N LEU A 166 0.44 3.17 -7.26
CA LEU A 166 0.59 4.61 -7.21
C LEU A 166 2.03 5.01 -7.43
N SER A 167 2.23 6.05 -8.22
CA SER A 167 3.53 6.70 -8.39
C SER A 167 3.71 7.80 -7.35
N GLN A 168 4.94 8.29 -7.18
CA GLN A 168 5.22 9.44 -6.33
C GLN A 168 4.32 10.65 -6.62
N ARG A 169 3.92 10.86 -7.88
CA ARG A 169 3.04 11.97 -8.28
C ARG A 169 1.67 11.95 -7.64
N ASP A 170 1.20 10.76 -7.24
CA ASP A 170 -0.09 10.56 -6.60
C ASP A 170 0.01 10.58 -5.07
N LEU A 171 1.24 10.50 -4.53
CA LEU A 171 1.52 10.33 -3.11
C LEU A 171 1.93 11.63 -2.40
N SER A 172 2.75 12.46 -3.05
CA SER A 172 3.34 13.64 -2.42
C SER A 172 3.47 14.80 -3.40
N TYR A 173 3.41 16.02 -2.88
CA TYR A 173 3.71 17.24 -3.63
C TYR A 173 5.22 17.50 -3.70
N ALA A 174 5.97 17.11 -2.67
CA ALA A 174 7.43 17.18 -2.66
C ALA A 174 8.06 15.91 -3.25
N MET A 175 9.28 16.03 -3.72
CA MET A 175 10.04 14.90 -4.23
C MET A 175 10.50 13.98 -3.10
N ILE A 176 10.28 12.67 -3.25
CA ILE A 176 10.74 11.63 -2.32
C ILE A 176 11.69 10.74 -3.11
N ALA A 177 12.96 10.66 -2.70
CA ALA A 177 13.99 9.89 -3.41
C ALA A 177 13.73 8.37 -3.31
N ASP A 178 13.22 7.93 -2.17
CA ASP A 178 12.85 6.52 -1.92
C ASP A 178 11.58 6.46 -1.07
N LEU A 179 10.50 5.93 -1.66
CA LEU A 179 9.21 5.83 -0.97
C LEU A 179 9.27 4.95 0.28
N ARG A 180 10.23 4.03 0.36
CA ARG A 180 10.44 3.14 1.51
C ARG A 180 10.88 3.89 2.77
N GLU A 181 11.37 5.12 2.65
CA GLU A 181 11.70 5.96 3.82
C GLU A 181 10.46 6.50 4.52
N ARG A 182 9.36 6.67 3.77
CA ARG A 182 8.14 7.33 4.23
C ARG A 182 6.94 6.40 4.43
N TYR A 183 6.83 5.35 3.64
CA TYR A 183 5.67 4.45 3.63
C TYR A 183 6.06 3.03 4.02
N ARG A 184 5.15 2.34 4.73
CA ARG A 184 5.34 0.95 5.14
C ARG A 184 4.13 0.09 4.75
N PRO A 185 4.31 -1.19 4.41
CA PRO A 185 3.21 -2.13 4.27
C PRO A 185 2.39 -2.22 5.56
N GLY A 186 1.07 -2.21 5.43
CA GLY A 186 0.13 -2.25 6.56
C GLY A 186 -0.31 -0.88 7.09
N GLU A 187 0.28 0.21 6.59
CA GLU A 187 -0.23 1.56 6.85
C GLU A 187 -1.50 1.83 6.02
N SER A 188 -2.33 2.73 6.52
CA SER A 188 -3.51 3.23 5.83
C SER A 188 -3.46 4.74 5.71
N HIS A 189 -3.72 5.25 4.52
CA HIS A 189 -3.74 6.67 4.23
C HIS A 189 -5.08 7.10 3.65
N THR A 190 -5.50 8.31 3.96
CA THR A 190 -6.66 8.91 3.29
C THR A 190 -6.27 9.28 1.85
N ALA A 191 -7.14 8.94 0.91
CA ALA A 191 -6.98 9.26 -0.50
C ALA A 191 -8.26 9.88 -1.06
N ILE A 192 -8.17 10.58 -2.18
CA ILE A 192 -9.32 11.08 -2.93
C ILE A 192 -9.47 10.27 -4.22
N ILE A 193 -10.70 9.89 -4.55
CA ILE A 193 -11.03 9.31 -5.85
C ILE A 193 -10.89 10.39 -6.92
N LYS A 194 -10.06 10.12 -7.93
CA LYS A 194 -9.88 11.00 -9.10
C LYS A 194 -10.87 10.66 -10.20
N ALA A 195 -11.03 9.39 -10.46
CA ALA A 195 -11.95 8.87 -11.46
C ALA A 195 -12.22 7.37 -11.18
N TYR A 196 -13.37 6.92 -11.60
CA TYR A 196 -13.70 5.51 -11.73
C TYR A 196 -14.23 5.24 -13.13
N ASP A 197 -13.62 4.29 -13.81
CA ASP A 197 -14.05 3.81 -15.11
C ASP A 197 -14.76 2.46 -14.93
N GLY A 198 -16.06 2.45 -15.17
CA GLY A 198 -16.89 1.25 -14.98
C GLY A 198 -16.71 0.22 -16.10
N GLU A 199 -16.29 0.62 -17.31
CA GLU A 199 -16.10 -0.27 -18.44
C GLU A 199 -14.90 -1.20 -18.26
N ILE A 200 -13.80 -0.63 -17.78
CA ILE A 200 -12.55 -1.37 -17.51
C ILE A 200 -12.34 -1.66 -16.02
N ALA A 201 -13.32 -1.34 -15.19
CA ALA A 201 -13.30 -1.51 -13.73
C ALA A 201 -12.02 -0.92 -13.08
N GLN A 202 -11.58 0.25 -13.54
CA GLN A 202 -10.37 0.92 -13.09
C GLN A 202 -10.69 2.09 -12.15
N LEU A 203 -10.11 2.05 -10.95
CA LEU A 203 -10.17 3.13 -9.96
C LEU A 203 -8.85 3.92 -9.97
N ARG A 204 -8.93 5.25 -10.00
CA ARG A 204 -7.79 6.15 -9.87
C ARG A 204 -7.95 7.01 -8.64
N ILE A 205 -6.92 7.08 -7.81
CA ILE A 205 -6.91 7.83 -6.56
C ILE A 205 -5.66 8.72 -6.46
N SER A 206 -5.70 9.66 -5.52
CA SER A 206 -4.53 10.44 -5.10
C SER A 206 -4.51 10.57 -3.58
N ILE A 207 -3.40 10.20 -2.96
CA ILE A 207 -3.19 10.38 -1.51
C ILE A 207 -2.88 11.84 -1.21
N LYS A 208 -2.00 12.45 -1.99
CA LYS A 208 -1.59 13.85 -1.76
C LYS A 208 -2.74 14.85 -1.79
N GLU A 209 -3.77 14.58 -2.60
CA GLU A 209 -4.90 15.52 -2.75
C GLU A 209 -5.95 15.36 -1.63
N ALA A 210 -5.79 14.38 -0.75
CA ALA A 210 -6.66 14.21 0.42
C ALA A 210 -6.46 15.31 1.48
N GLU A 211 -5.32 15.98 1.45
CA GLU A 211 -4.96 17.11 2.31
C GLU A 211 -4.92 18.42 1.48
N PRO A 212 -5.07 19.58 2.13
CA PRO A 212 -4.89 20.86 1.47
C PRO A 212 -3.51 20.95 0.81
N HIS A 213 -3.44 21.65 -0.32
CA HIS A 213 -2.16 21.81 -1.02
C HIS A 213 -1.18 22.58 -0.13
N PRO A 214 0.05 22.11 0.11
CA PRO A 214 1.01 22.75 1.03
C PRO A 214 1.40 24.19 0.59
N PHE A 215 1.19 24.52 -0.67
CA PHE A 215 1.36 25.88 -1.17
C PHE A 215 0.29 26.86 -0.63
N ASP A 216 -0.89 26.37 -0.22
CA ASP A 216 -1.97 27.23 0.23
C ASP A 216 -1.57 27.86 1.58
N GLY A 217 -1.53 29.21 1.63
CA GLY A 217 -1.02 29.97 2.76
C GLY A 217 0.51 29.97 2.92
N ALA A 218 1.27 29.47 1.93
CA ALA A 218 2.73 29.45 1.99
C ALA A 218 3.35 30.86 1.98
N ASP A 219 2.70 31.82 1.37
CA ASP A 219 3.11 33.23 1.34
C ASP A 219 3.09 33.89 2.75
N THR A 220 2.16 33.46 3.59
CA THR A 220 2.09 33.90 5.00
C THR A 220 3.18 33.21 5.85
N ARG A 221 3.38 31.89 5.65
CA ARG A 221 4.39 31.13 6.39
C ARG A 221 5.82 31.45 5.96
N HIS A 222 6.02 31.77 4.69
CA HIS A 222 7.31 32.12 4.09
C HIS A 222 7.23 33.45 3.32
N PRO A 223 7.16 34.60 4.01
CA PRO A 223 7.01 35.89 3.35
C PRO A 223 8.09 36.17 2.31
N LEU A 224 7.76 36.96 1.28
CA LEU A 224 8.72 37.43 0.28
C LEU A 224 9.94 38.07 0.98
N ARG A 225 11.14 37.80 0.44
CA ARG A 225 12.43 38.26 0.96
C ARG A 225 12.84 37.66 2.32
N SER A 226 12.00 36.81 2.93
CA SER A 226 12.42 36.07 4.13
C SER A 226 13.53 35.09 3.81
N ARG A 227 14.43 34.87 4.77
CA ARG A 227 15.48 33.85 4.72
C ARG A 227 15.03 32.63 5.48
N ARG A 228 15.17 31.44 4.86
CA ARG A 228 14.76 30.16 5.44
C ARG A 228 15.89 29.16 5.38
N SER A 229 16.11 28.45 6.46
CA SER A 229 16.97 27.27 6.46
C SER A 229 16.25 26.16 5.65
N SER A 230 16.98 25.49 4.81
CA SER A 230 16.43 24.50 3.87
C SER A 230 17.47 23.42 3.58
N VAL A 231 17.02 22.28 3.06
CA VAL A 231 17.88 21.19 2.61
C VAL A 231 17.66 20.97 1.13
N ILE A 232 18.74 20.76 0.37
CA ILE A 232 18.66 20.44 -1.05
C ILE A 232 18.12 19.01 -1.22
N THR A 233 16.96 18.87 -1.86
CA THR A 233 16.29 17.58 -2.12
C THR A 233 16.51 17.07 -3.53
N GLY A 234 16.87 17.93 -4.46
CA GLY A 234 17.10 17.55 -5.84
C GLY A 234 17.77 18.65 -6.65
N LYS A 235 18.27 18.30 -7.83
CA LYS A 235 18.86 19.21 -8.80
C LYS A 235 18.03 19.21 -10.09
N TYR A 236 17.97 20.36 -10.77
CA TYR A 236 17.41 20.49 -12.10
C TYR A 236 18.30 21.38 -12.97
N LYS A 237 18.04 21.40 -14.28
CA LYS A 237 18.83 22.21 -15.20
C LYS A 237 18.63 23.71 -14.87
N GLY A 238 19.61 24.30 -14.20
CA GLY A 238 19.65 25.72 -13.81
C GLY A 238 19.36 26.02 -12.34
N GLY A 239 19.29 24.99 -11.45
CA GLY A 239 19.13 25.21 -10.03
C GLY A 239 18.85 23.97 -9.22
N VAL A 240 18.30 24.17 -8.05
CA VAL A 240 18.04 23.11 -7.08
C VAL A 240 16.65 23.21 -6.47
N PHE A 241 16.11 22.09 -6.06
CA PHE A 241 14.95 22.00 -5.19
C PHE A 241 15.41 22.06 -3.73
N CYS A 242 14.85 22.97 -2.97
CA CYS A 242 15.15 23.19 -1.57
C CYS A 242 13.89 22.96 -0.74
N LYS A 243 13.93 22.05 0.23
CA LYS A 243 12.80 21.68 1.10
C LYS A 243 12.56 22.77 2.15
N LEU A 244 11.45 23.49 2.05
CA LEU A 244 11.02 24.49 3.04
C LEU A 244 10.23 23.85 4.19
N GLU A 245 9.31 22.96 3.86
CA GLU A 245 8.49 22.17 4.78
C GLU A 245 8.39 20.72 4.27
N GLU A 246 7.75 19.83 5.00
CA GLU A 246 7.75 18.40 4.68
C GLU A 246 7.25 18.07 3.27
N ASN A 247 6.27 18.81 2.77
CA ASN A 247 5.68 18.62 1.43
C ASN A 247 5.77 19.86 0.55
N LEU A 248 6.65 20.80 0.88
CA LEU A 248 6.77 22.09 0.18
C LEU A 248 8.21 22.36 -0.22
N ASP A 249 8.47 22.31 -1.50
CA ASP A 249 9.77 22.62 -2.09
C ASP A 249 9.77 24.03 -2.69
N CYS A 250 10.94 24.66 -2.64
CA CYS A 250 11.26 25.91 -3.33
C CYS A 250 12.21 25.63 -4.49
N LEU A 251 11.91 26.15 -5.68
CA LEU A 251 12.85 26.13 -6.80
C LEU A 251 13.83 27.27 -6.64
N CYS A 252 15.08 26.93 -6.36
CA CYS A 252 16.12 27.90 -6.07
C CYS A 252 17.14 27.98 -7.20
N THR A 253 17.55 29.21 -7.50
CA THR A 253 18.71 29.52 -8.34
C THR A 253 19.90 29.84 -7.46
N TYR A 254 21.09 29.74 -8.02
CA TYR A 254 22.32 30.14 -7.33
C TYR A 254 22.51 31.67 -7.27
N SER A 255 23.22 32.14 -6.26
CA SER A 255 23.68 33.51 -6.21
C SER A 255 24.86 33.74 -7.21
N PRO A 256 25.14 34.97 -7.64
CA PRO A 256 26.37 35.25 -8.33
C PRO A 256 27.55 34.71 -7.53
N ASN A 257 28.53 34.13 -8.17
CA ASN A 257 29.71 33.49 -7.57
C ASN A 257 29.43 32.12 -6.86
N GLN A 258 28.30 31.50 -7.11
CA GLN A 258 27.98 30.13 -6.69
C GLN A 258 27.76 29.27 -7.94
N TYR A 259 28.35 28.07 -7.95
CA TYR A 259 28.32 27.14 -9.06
C TYR A 259 27.57 25.87 -8.68
N ASP A 260 26.97 25.20 -9.65
CA ASP A 260 26.19 23.98 -9.42
C ASP A 260 27.01 22.87 -8.74
N GLU A 261 28.31 22.84 -9.02
CA GLU A 261 29.28 21.86 -8.49
C GLU A 261 29.49 21.97 -6.97
N ASP A 262 29.26 23.18 -6.42
CA ASP A 262 29.44 23.44 -4.98
C ASP A 262 28.33 22.88 -4.11
N PHE A 263 27.21 22.43 -4.72
CA PHE A 263 25.99 22.01 -4.02
C PHE A 263 25.63 20.57 -4.32
N HIS A 264 25.32 19.82 -3.26
CA HIS A 264 24.93 18.41 -3.32
C HIS A 264 23.57 18.19 -2.67
N ILE A 265 22.89 17.11 -3.07
CA ILE A 265 21.64 16.68 -2.39
C ILE A 265 21.99 16.35 -0.93
N GLY A 266 21.20 16.89 0.01
CA GLY A 266 21.44 16.79 1.44
C GLY A 266 22.13 17.99 2.06
N ASP A 267 22.72 18.91 1.26
CA ASP A 267 23.34 20.11 1.79
C ASP A 267 22.31 21.04 2.48
N GLN A 268 22.70 21.59 3.62
CA GLN A 268 21.95 22.62 4.30
C GLN A 268 22.28 23.99 3.72
N VAL A 269 21.24 24.73 3.37
CA VAL A 269 21.37 26.05 2.72
C VAL A 269 20.41 27.06 3.32
N ILE A 270 20.75 28.34 3.17
CA ILE A 270 19.82 29.45 3.44
C ILE A 270 19.25 29.90 2.10
N VAL A 271 17.92 29.88 2.01
CA VAL A 271 17.17 30.32 0.83
C VAL A 271 16.47 31.63 1.13
N ALA A 272 16.61 32.62 0.24
CA ALA A 272 15.79 33.82 0.25
C ALA A 272 14.61 33.64 -0.71
N ILE A 273 13.39 33.80 -0.21
CA ILE A 273 12.17 33.66 -1.01
C ILE A 273 12.05 34.86 -1.96
N SER A 274 11.93 34.60 -3.25
CA SER A 274 11.93 35.63 -4.28
C SER A 274 10.56 35.85 -4.93
N LYS A 275 9.78 34.80 -5.16
CA LYS A 275 8.51 34.88 -5.90
C LYS A 275 7.59 33.72 -5.60
N PHE A 276 6.27 33.98 -5.58
CA PHE A 276 5.21 32.98 -5.61
C PHE A 276 4.56 32.92 -6.98
N ASN A 277 4.38 31.72 -7.51
CA ASN A 277 3.58 31.49 -8.71
C ASN A 277 2.30 30.75 -8.31
N TYR A 278 1.22 31.48 -8.14
CA TYR A 278 -0.06 30.94 -7.67
C TYR A 278 -0.70 29.98 -8.69
N THR A 279 -0.53 30.24 -9.98
CA THR A 279 -1.09 29.36 -11.04
C THR A 279 -0.43 28.00 -11.06
N LYS A 280 0.89 27.95 -10.92
CA LYS A 280 1.65 26.69 -10.89
C LYS A 280 1.84 26.13 -9.48
N LYS A 281 1.41 26.85 -8.43
CA LYS A 281 1.62 26.56 -7.02
C LYS A 281 3.10 26.26 -6.71
N LEU A 282 3.99 27.15 -7.16
CA LEU A 282 5.44 27.03 -7.00
C LEU A 282 6.00 28.22 -6.24
N ILE A 283 6.98 27.96 -5.38
CA ILE A 283 7.78 28.98 -4.70
C ILE A 283 9.14 29.03 -5.39
N TYR A 284 9.61 30.25 -5.64
CA TYR A 284 10.94 30.50 -6.18
C TYR A 284 11.80 31.18 -5.13
N GLY A 285 13.04 30.79 -5.07
CA GLY A 285 14.02 31.33 -4.16
C GLY A 285 15.40 31.46 -4.78
N LYS A 286 16.32 31.98 -3.97
CA LYS A 286 17.72 32.09 -4.29
C LYS A 286 18.55 31.59 -3.12
N ILE A 287 19.54 30.75 -3.37
CA ILE A 287 20.48 30.34 -2.34
C ILE A 287 21.34 31.55 -1.96
N VAL A 288 21.37 31.87 -0.68
CA VAL A 288 22.14 32.98 -0.13
C VAL A 288 23.45 32.48 0.49
N ALA A 289 23.39 31.38 1.18
CA ALA A 289 24.54 30.76 1.84
C ALA A 289 24.39 29.23 1.90
N LYS A 290 25.52 28.54 1.98
CA LYS A 290 25.64 27.13 2.36
C LYS A 290 26.19 27.09 3.79
N TRP A 291 25.66 26.16 4.60
CA TRP A 291 26.16 25.88 5.95
C TRP A 291 27.36 24.95 5.88
#